data_79a455d92050c2a635ffd03074eeee8a
#
_entry.id   79a455d92050c2a635ffd03074eeee8a
#
_cell.length_a   1.000
_cell.length_b   1.000
_cell.length_c   1.000
_cell.angle_alpha   90.00
_cell.angle_beta   90.00
_cell.angle_gamma   90.00
#
_symmetry.space_group_name_H-M   'P 1'
#
loop_
_entity.id
_entity.type
_entity.pdbx_description
1 polymer ?
#
loop_
_entity_poly.entity_id
_entity_poly.type
_entity_poly.pdbx_seq_one_letter_code
_entity_poly.pdbx_strand_id
1 'polypeptide(L)'
;MKKILCVLMSCMLLVITGCSGHSKNLKFGAADIGGMYYSFASTFTQLADKEIDGYTFETRTTAGSVANLRLISDGYIDLAIVQADLLSDAYNATGAFTDKKYQKGYKAVASLYTEACQIVVRNDSGITSVDDLINKTVSVGAYESGTEKNAEQILKMSGIADELINKVNMDYTEAAAKLKNGDIDAFFCTAGTRTGVIEQLSKECDISLISLDDKCIDKMLSAYSLCEKYTIPAGTYQGQDADVTTIGIKAVLIARQSLSDDVIKNVTNILYEHADDFKYATSLDITFNVKEAANGVDIPFHSGAADYYTEHGIKVLTE
;
A
#
# COMPACT_ATOMS: atom_id res chain seq x y z
N MET A 1 -11.90 -1.35 87.78
CA MET A 1 -12.89 -0.72 86.91
C MET A 1 -12.08 0.00 85.78
N LYS A 2 -11.87 -0.67 84.66
CA LYS A 2 -11.09 -0.10 83.56
C LYS A 2 -12.06 0.20 82.44
N LYS A 3 -12.17 1.48 82.11
CA LYS A 3 -12.96 1.98 80.99
C LYS A 3 -12.16 1.70 79.66
N ILE A 4 -12.72 0.86 78.80
CA ILE A 4 -12.16 0.61 77.46
C ILE A 4 -12.77 1.65 76.53
N LEU A 5 -11.92 2.50 76.02
CA LEU A 5 -12.25 3.51 75.01
C LEU A 5 -12.10 2.87 73.62
N CYS A 6 -13.23 2.57 72.95
CA CYS A 6 -13.21 2.10 71.55
C CYS A 6 -12.99 3.33 70.64
N VAL A 7 -11.84 3.42 70.01
CA VAL A 7 -11.60 4.34 68.92
C VAL A 7 -12.03 3.67 67.62
N LEU A 8 -13.13 4.11 67.04
CA LEU A 8 -13.59 3.76 65.71
C LEU A 8 -12.68 4.46 64.68
N MET A 9 -11.71 3.73 64.17
CA MET A 9 -10.90 4.19 63.05
C MET A 9 -11.66 3.88 61.75
N SER A 10 -12.36 4.89 61.22
CA SER A 10 -13.04 4.83 59.93
C SER A 10 -11.97 4.77 58.83
N CYS A 11 -11.69 3.59 58.32
CA CYS A 11 -10.93 3.41 57.09
C CYS A 11 -11.75 3.86 55.88
N MET A 12 -11.55 5.09 55.44
CA MET A 12 -12.05 5.59 54.19
C MET A 12 -11.22 4.96 53.07
N LEU A 13 -11.69 3.84 52.56
CA LEU A 13 -11.17 3.22 51.31
C LEU A 13 -11.48 4.17 50.15
N LEU A 14 -10.50 5.00 49.81
CA LEU A 14 -10.45 5.65 48.50
C LEU A 14 -10.27 4.56 47.46
N VAL A 15 -11.38 4.12 46.88
CA VAL A 15 -11.36 3.35 45.64
C VAL A 15 -10.90 4.30 44.55
N ILE A 16 -9.59 4.35 44.33
CA ILE A 16 -9.03 4.91 43.09
C ILE A 16 -9.42 3.91 41.99
N THR A 17 -10.59 4.11 41.39
CA THR A 17 -10.88 3.54 40.09
C THR A 17 -9.95 4.21 39.09
N GLY A 18 -8.71 3.76 39.05
CA GLY A 18 -7.83 3.98 37.92
C GLY A 18 -8.50 3.30 36.72
N CYS A 19 -9.20 4.06 35.91
CA CYS A 19 -9.47 3.66 34.53
C CYS A 19 -8.11 3.61 33.83
N SER A 20 -7.37 2.51 34.01
CA SER A 20 -6.39 2.09 33.04
C SER A 20 -7.18 1.57 31.84
N GLY A 21 -7.73 2.47 31.05
CA GLY A 21 -8.25 2.13 29.74
C GLY A 21 -7.08 1.51 28.99
N HIS A 22 -7.11 0.18 28.79
CA HIS A 22 -6.18 -0.46 27.89
C HIS A 22 -6.45 0.13 26.51
N SER A 23 -5.51 0.92 25.97
CA SER A 23 -5.60 1.36 24.58
C SER A 23 -5.67 0.13 23.68
N LYS A 24 -6.58 0.15 22.74
CA LYS A 24 -6.66 -0.91 21.72
C LYS A 24 -5.54 -0.68 20.73
N ASN A 25 -4.67 -1.67 20.56
CA ASN A 25 -3.59 -1.60 19.57
C ASN A 25 -4.10 -2.00 18.18
N LEU A 26 -4.14 -1.05 17.25
CA LEU A 26 -4.51 -1.26 15.87
C LEU A 26 -3.26 -1.44 15.01
N LYS A 27 -3.25 -2.51 14.21
CA LYS A 27 -2.11 -2.88 13.36
C LYS A 27 -2.35 -2.42 11.93
N PHE A 28 -1.42 -1.65 11.40
CA PHE A 28 -1.45 -1.17 10.03
C PHE A 28 -0.50 -2.02 9.17
N GLY A 29 -1.06 -2.87 8.30
CA GLY A 29 -0.31 -3.64 7.31
C GLY A 29 0.20 -2.74 6.19
N ALA A 30 1.51 -2.60 6.11
CA ALA A 30 2.18 -1.80 5.10
C ALA A 30 2.68 -2.69 3.95
N ALA A 31 3.96 -2.73 3.74
CA ALA A 31 4.69 -3.64 2.87
C ALA A 31 6.15 -3.63 3.31
N ASP A 32 7.10 -3.73 2.37
CA ASP A 32 8.53 -3.63 2.63
C ASP A 32 8.94 -2.23 3.14
N ILE A 33 9.95 -2.18 4.01
CA ILE A 33 10.49 -0.95 4.62
C ILE A 33 11.00 0.03 3.55
N GLY A 34 11.56 -0.47 2.45
CA GLY A 34 12.01 0.36 1.32
C GLY A 34 10.89 0.90 0.44
N GLY A 35 9.65 0.48 0.68
CA GLY A 35 8.47 0.82 -0.10
C GLY A 35 7.68 2.00 0.45
N MET A 36 6.81 2.55 -0.39
CA MET A 36 6.01 3.72 -0.06
C MET A 36 4.90 3.44 0.95
N TYR A 37 4.30 2.25 0.92
CA TYR A 37 3.30 1.84 1.91
C TYR A 37 3.84 1.93 3.34
N TYR A 38 5.11 1.55 3.53
CA TYR A 38 5.73 1.59 4.85
C TYR A 38 5.94 3.04 5.33
N SER A 39 6.46 3.91 4.47
CA SER A 39 6.65 5.34 4.80
C SER A 39 5.33 6.01 5.13
N PHE A 40 4.29 5.74 4.33
CA PHE A 40 2.94 6.24 4.57
C PHE A 40 2.36 5.73 5.90
N ALA A 41 2.36 4.41 6.11
CA ALA A 41 1.80 3.79 7.31
C ALA A 41 2.54 4.23 8.57
N SER A 42 3.87 4.40 8.51
CA SER A 42 4.68 4.87 9.63
C SER A 42 4.32 6.31 10.02
N THR A 43 4.14 7.19 9.04
CA THR A 43 3.68 8.56 9.29
C THR A 43 2.26 8.57 9.84
N PHE A 44 1.36 7.79 9.24
CA PHE A 44 -0.02 7.68 9.69
C PHE A 44 -0.11 7.21 11.15
N THR A 45 0.59 6.14 11.51
CA THR A 45 0.53 5.60 12.89
C THR A 45 1.05 6.58 13.92
N GLN A 46 2.09 7.37 13.59
CA GLN A 46 2.61 8.41 14.48
C GLN A 46 1.62 9.58 14.70
N LEU A 47 0.86 9.94 13.69
CA LEU A 47 -0.19 10.97 13.78
C LEU A 47 -1.41 10.43 14.54
N ALA A 48 -1.88 9.24 14.18
CA ALA A 48 -3.04 8.61 14.79
C ALA A 48 -2.84 8.31 16.29
N ASP A 49 -1.64 7.95 16.73
CA ASP A 49 -1.30 7.77 18.15
C ASP A 49 -1.47 9.05 18.98
N LYS A 50 -1.36 10.22 18.35
CA LYS A 50 -1.50 11.51 19.03
C LYS A 50 -2.92 12.04 19.03
N GLU A 51 -3.73 11.63 18.05
CA GLU A 51 -5.02 12.27 17.74
C GLU A 51 -6.23 11.37 18.01
N ILE A 52 -6.05 10.05 18.09
CA ILE A 52 -7.16 9.12 18.34
C ILE A 52 -7.05 8.53 19.74
N ASP A 53 -7.71 9.17 20.68
CA ASP A 53 -7.72 8.76 22.09
C ASP A 53 -8.25 7.33 22.28
N GLY A 54 -7.60 6.59 23.18
CA GLY A 54 -7.98 5.21 23.53
C GLY A 54 -7.49 4.14 22.56
N TYR A 55 -6.69 4.54 21.56
CA TYR A 55 -6.06 3.63 20.61
C TYR A 55 -4.56 3.87 20.52
N THR A 56 -3.84 2.85 20.13
CA THR A 56 -2.44 2.92 19.65
C THR A 56 -2.35 2.27 18.30
N PHE A 57 -1.43 2.73 17.46
CA PHE A 57 -1.29 2.24 16.10
C PHE A 57 0.13 1.71 15.87
N GLU A 58 0.23 0.57 15.22
CA GLU A 58 1.50 -0.08 14.98
C GLU A 58 1.67 -0.43 13.50
N THR A 59 2.71 0.10 12.85
CA THR A 59 3.07 -0.28 11.49
C THR A 59 3.65 -1.70 11.46
N ARG A 60 3.12 -2.54 10.58
CA ARG A 60 3.56 -3.92 10.35
C ARG A 60 4.12 -4.07 8.93
N THR A 61 5.33 -4.58 8.82
CA THR A 61 5.86 -5.04 7.53
C THR A 61 5.10 -6.26 7.05
N THR A 62 4.82 -6.29 5.76
CA THR A 62 4.16 -7.41 5.08
C THR A 62 4.78 -7.59 3.70
N ALA A 63 4.32 -8.57 2.94
CA ALA A 63 4.76 -8.70 1.54
C ALA A 63 4.08 -7.71 0.58
N GLY A 64 2.98 -7.08 0.98
CA GLY A 64 2.23 -6.12 0.16
C GLY A 64 0.76 -6.48 -0.03
N SER A 65 0.17 -6.09 -1.16
CA SER A 65 -1.30 -6.07 -1.34
C SER A 65 -1.99 -7.41 -1.12
N VAL A 66 -1.50 -8.51 -1.69
CA VAL A 66 -2.12 -9.85 -1.54
C VAL A 66 -2.02 -10.33 -0.09
N ALA A 67 -0.84 -10.17 0.53
CA ALA A 67 -0.64 -10.50 1.94
C ALA A 67 -1.54 -9.65 2.85
N ASN A 68 -1.67 -8.35 2.55
CA ASN A 68 -2.52 -7.43 3.32
C ASN A 68 -3.99 -7.82 3.25
N LEU A 69 -4.51 -8.17 2.06
CA LEU A 69 -5.88 -8.66 1.89
C LEU A 69 -6.13 -9.95 2.69
N ARG A 70 -5.18 -10.87 2.68
CA ARG A 70 -5.26 -12.09 3.49
C ARG A 70 -5.24 -11.77 4.99
N LEU A 71 -4.27 -10.99 5.44
CA LEU A 71 -4.09 -10.67 6.86
C LEU A 71 -5.26 -9.89 7.46
N ILE A 72 -5.85 -8.95 6.70
CA ILE A 72 -7.01 -8.19 7.18
C ILE A 72 -8.27 -9.06 7.21
N SER A 73 -8.47 -9.93 6.22
CA SER A 73 -9.58 -10.89 6.18
C SER A 73 -9.52 -11.88 7.35
N ASP A 74 -8.31 -12.32 7.70
CA ASP A 74 -8.06 -13.24 8.82
C ASP A 74 -8.03 -12.51 10.19
N GLY A 75 -8.12 -11.17 10.20
CA GLY A 75 -8.16 -10.37 11.42
C GLY A 75 -6.81 -10.17 12.12
N TYR A 76 -5.69 -10.40 11.44
CA TYR A 76 -4.35 -10.17 11.98
C TYR A 76 -3.90 -8.72 11.94
N ILE A 77 -4.44 -7.93 11.01
CA ILE A 77 -4.23 -6.47 10.90
C ILE A 77 -5.58 -5.76 10.83
N ASP A 78 -5.60 -4.46 11.12
CA ASP A 78 -6.80 -3.66 11.27
C ASP A 78 -6.97 -2.62 10.17
N LEU A 79 -5.86 -2.12 9.64
CA LEU A 79 -5.75 -1.20 8.51
C LEU A 79 -4.74 -1.74 7.53
N ALA A 80 -4.87 -1.43 6.25
CA ALA A 80 -3.88 -1.79 5.24
C ALA A 80 -3.94 -0.88 4.02
N ILE A 81 -2.81 -0.79 3.28
CA ILE A 81 -2.81 -0.25 1.91
C ILE A 81 -2.73 -1.42 0.94
N VAL A 82 -3.55 -1.38 -0.11
CA VAL A 82 -3.62 -2.40 -1.15
C VAL A 82 -3.85 -1.75 -2.51
N GLN A 83 -3.51 -2.45 -3.58
CA GLN A 83 -3.82 -2.02 -4.95
C GLN A 83 -5.31 -2.20 -5.25
N ALA A 84 -5.89 -1.25 -5.97
CA ALA A 84 -7.32 -1.20 -6.26
C ALA A 84 -7.81 -2.40 -7.07
N ASP A 85 -7.05 -2.84 -8.05
CA ASP A 85 -7.36 -4.01 -8.89
C ASP A 85 -7.43 -5.30 -8.07
N LEU A 86 -6.44 -5.53 -7.21
CA LEU A 86 -6.40 -6.69 -6.31
C LEU A 86 -7.47 -6.62 -5.22
N LEU A 87 -7.79 -5.41 -4.77
CA LEU A 87 -8.88 -5.17 -3.83
C LEU A 87 -10.24 -5.55 -4.43
N SER A 88 -10.50 -5.10 -5.67
CA SER A 88 -11.69 -5.46 -6.44
C SER A 88 -11.78 -6.97 -6.67
N ASP A 89 -10.71 -7.57 -7.16
CA ASP A 89 -10.64 -9.01 -7.40
C ASP A 89 -10.90 -9.84 -6.13
N ALA A 90 -10.28 -9.45 -5.02
CA ALA A 90 -10.45 -10.16 -3.74
C ALA A 90 -11.88 -10.01 -3.20
N TYR A 91 -12.45 -8.80 -3.30
CA TYR A 91 -13.81 -8.53 -2.82
C TYR A 91 -14.87 -9.27 -3.64
N ASN A 92 -14.68 -9.36 -4.98
CA ASN A 92 -15.60 -10.00 -5.90
C ASN A 92 -15.30 -11.49 -6.15
N ALA A 93 -14.22 -12.06 -5.58
CA ALA A 93 -13.72 -13.41 -5.84
C ALA A 93 -13.44 -13.66 -7.33
N THR A 94 -12.76 -12.74 -7.96
CA THR A 94 -12.38 -12.82 -9.37
C THR A 94 -10.85 -12.88 -9.51
N GLY A 95 -10.35 -12.94 -10.73
CA GLY A 95 -8.92 -12.88 -11.04
C GLY A 95 -8.10 -13.91 -10.26
N ALA A 96 -7.11 -13.43 -9.50
CA ALA A 96 -6.22 -14.28 -8.71
C ALA A 96 -6.89 -14.85 -7.44
N PHE A 97 -8.12 -14.46 -7.10
CA PHE A 97 -8.80 -14.80 -5.85
C PHE A 97 -10.02 -15.71 -6.02
N THR A 98 -10.28 -16.25 -7.22
CA THR A 98 -11.45 -17.08 -7.54
C THR A 98 -11.67 -18.24 -6.57
N ASP A 99 -10.60 -18.86 -6.09
CA ASP A 99 -10.66 -19.98 -5.15
C ASP A 99 -10.39 -19.57 -3.68
N LYS A 100 -10.29 -18.27 -3.40
CA LYS A 100 -9.86 -17.77 -2.10
C LYS A 100 -10.91 -16.90 -1.44
N LYS A 101 -11.08 -17.08 -0.14
CA LYS A 101 -12.14 -16.46 0.67
C LYS A 101 -11.71 -15.10 1.28
N TYR A 102 -10.93 -14.29 0.58
CA TYR A 102 -10.49 -12.97 1.10
C TYR A 102 -11.50 -11.87 0.79
N GLN A 103 -12.79 -12.22 0.83
CA GLN A 103 -13.87 -11.37 0.35
C GLN A 103 -14.51 -10.49 1.40
N LYS A 104 -14.23 -10.71 2.69
CA LYS A 104 -15.06 -10.15 3.76
C LYS A 104 -14.23 -9.64 4.91
N GLY A 105 -14.85 -8.74 5.67
CA GLY A 105 -14.28 -8.24 6.92
C GLY A 105 -13.56 -6.92 6.79
N TYR A 106 -13.47 -6.33 5.60
CA TYR A 106 -12.88 -5.02 5.36
C TYR A 106 -13.75 -4.16 4.44
N LYS A 107 -13.51 -2.87 4.48
CA LYS A 107 -14.15 -1.83 3.67
C LYS A 107 -13.11 -0.81 3.23
N ALA A 108 -13.38 -0.09 2.14
CA ALA A 108 -12.52 1.01 1.70
C ALA A 108 -12.61 2.21 2.66
N VAL A 109 -11.50 2.92 2.79
CA VAL A 109 -11.42 4.18 3.53
C VAL A 109 -11.11 5.35 2.59
N ALA A 110 -10.07 5.23 1.76
CA ALA A 110 -9.69 6.26 0.81
C ALA A 110 -8.88 5.69 -0.35
N SER A 111 -9.07 6.25 -1.55
CA SER A 111 -8.05 6.19 -2.60
C SER A 111 -6.92 7.15 -2.25
N LEU A 112 -5.68 6.71 -2.39
CA LEU A 112 -4.51 7.49 -1.96
C LEU A 112 -3.78 8.13 -3.15
N TYR A 113 -3.00 7.36 -3.87
CA TYR A 113 -2.16 7.80 -4.99
C TYR A 113 -2.09 6.73 -6.06
N THR A 114 -1.56 7.12 -7.24
CA THR A 114 -1.29 6.15 -8.31
C THR A 114 0.10 5.56 -8.14
N GLU A 115 0.20 4.26 -8.23
CA GLU A 115 1.43 3.48 -8.28
C GLU A 115 1.77 3.16 -9.72
N ALA A 116 2.98 3.51 -10.15
CA ALA A 116 3.50 3.14 -11.45
C ALA A 116 4.19 1.78 -11.40
N CYS A 117 3.91 0.90 -12.35
CA CYS A 117 4.67 -0.34 -12.49
C CYS A 117 5.98 -0.04 -13.21
N GLN A 118 7.09 -0.07 -12.49
CA GLN A 118 8.42 0.29 -12.95
C GLN A 118 9.24 -0.97 -13.19
N ILE A 119 9.84 -1.10 -14.39
CA ILE A 119 10.76 -2.18 -14.73
C ILE A 119 12.16 -1.56 -14.78
N VAL A 120 12.99 -1.94 -13.83
CA VAL A 120 14.32 -1.35 -13.63
C VAL A 120 15.40 -2.30 -14.11
N VAL A 121 16.32 -1.78 -14.92
CA VAL A 121 17.47 -2.51 -15.45
C VAL A 121 18.73 -1.67 -15.31
N ARG A 122 19.93 -2.30 -15.38
CA ARG A 122 21.17 -1.52 -15.54
C ARG A 122 21.25 -0.97 -16.96
N ASN A 123 21.75 0.24 -17.10
CA ASN A 123 21.89 0.91 -18.40
C ASN A 123 22.81 0.14 -19.38
N ASP A 124 23.79 -0.60 -18.85
CA ASP A 124 24.73 -1.42 -19.63
C ASP A 124 24.22 -2.84 -19.92
N SER A 125 23.02 -3.20 -19.51
CA SER A 125 22.45 -4.56 -19.67
C SER A 125 22.08 -4.94 -21.10
N GLY A 126 21.89 -3.94 -21.97
CA GLY A 126 21.35 -4.12 -23.32
C GLY A 126 19.85 -4.46 -23.35
N ILE A 127 19.15 -4.43 -22.21
CA ILE A 127 17.69 -4.65 -22.11
C ILE A 127 17.01 -3.31 -22.38
N THR A 128 16.18 -3.22 -23.41
CA THR A 128 15.49 -2.00 -23.85
C THR A 128 13.98 -2.16 -23.96
N SER A 129 13.49 -3.39 -23.90
CA SER A 129 12.07 -3.73 -24.00
C SER A 129 11.70 -4.90 -23.07
N VAL A 130 10.42 -5.15 -22.90
CA VAL A 130 9.93 -6.30 -22.12
C VAL A 130 10.33 -7.62 -22.77
N ASP A 131 10.41 -7.66 -24.11
CA ASP A 131 10.82 -8.87 -24.86
C ASP A 131 12.28 -9.26 -24.55
N ASP A 132 13.15 -8.32 -24.24
CA ASP A 132 14.56 -8.57 -23.89
C ASP A 132 14.71 -9.27 -22.51
N LEU A 133 13.64 -9.37 -21.73
CA LEU A 133 13.61 -10.13 -20.48
C LEU A 133 13.60 -11.65 -20.68
N ILE A 134 13.40 -12.14 -21.90
CA ILE A 134 13.44 -13.57 -22.21
C ILE A 134 14.84 -14.13 -21.89
N ASN A 135 14.86 -15.25 -21.16
CA ASN A 135 16.06 -15.93 -20.62
C ASN A 135 16.87 -15.10 -19.61
N LYS A 136 16.25 -14.05 -19.03
CA LYS A 136 16.85 -13.23 -17.98
C LYS A 136 16.39 -13.65 -16.58
N THR A 137 17.18 -13.30 -15.58
CA THR A 137 16.81 -13.43 -14.17
C THR A 137 16.13 -12.14 -13.72
N VAL A 138 14.83 -12.22 -13.42
CA VAL A 138 13.98 -11.06 -13.15
C VAL A 138 13.30 -11.18 -11.79
N SER A 139 13.52 -10.20 -10.91
CA SER A 139 12.74 -10.10 -9.69
C SER A 139 11.35 -9.56 -10.03
N VAL A 140 10.33 -10.34 -9.73
CA VAL A 140 8.92 -9.99 -9.96
C VAL A 140 8.26 -9.38 -8.73
N GLY A 141 9.04 -9.02 -7.70
CA GLY A 141 8.54 -8.54 -6.40
C GLY A 141 8.48 -9.65 -5.36
N ALA A 142 8.17 -9.27 -4.12
CA ALA A 142 8.01 -10.23 -3.03
C ALA A 142 6.82 -11.18 -3.29
N TYR A 143 6.91 -12.40 -2.80
CA TYR A 143 5.79 -13.35 -2.87
C TYR A 143 4.56 -12.79 -2.12
N GLU A 144 3.38 -12.91 -2.70
CA GLU A 144 2.13 -12.26 -2.22
C GLU A 144 2.14 -10.72 -2.27
N SER A 145 3.01 -10.10 -3.09
CA SER A 145 2.96 -8.65 -3.34
C SER A 145 2.00 -8.29 -4.48
N GLY A 146 1.62 -7.02 -4.55
CA GLY A 146 0.93 -6.48 -5.74
C GLY A 146 1.86 -6.41 -6.94
N THR A 147 3.13 -6.11 -6.72
CA THR A 147 4.16 -6.09 -7.77
C THR A 147 4.28 -7.43 -8.47
N GLU A 148 4.28 -8.55 -7.72
CA GLU A 148 4.29 -9.90 -8.31
C GLU A 148 3.12 -10.09 -9.29
N LYS A 149 1.92 -9.66 -8.89
CA LYS A 149 0.73 -9.79 -9.76
C LYS A 149 0.81 -8.88 -10.99
N ASN A 150 1.27 -7.65 -10.84
CA ASN A 150 1.44 -6.75 -11.97
C ASN A 150 2.53 -7.24 -12.94
N ALA A 151 3.63 -7.77 -12.44
CA ALA A 151 4.67 -8.37 -13.27
C ALA A 151 4.13 -9.56 -14.08
N GLU A 152 3.40 -10.48 -13.42
CA GLU A 152 2.72 -11.61 -14.10
C GLU A 152 1.76 -11.13 -15.18
N GLN A 153 0.96 -10.10 -14.90
CA GLN A 153 0.00 -9.51 -15.85
C GLN A 153 0.73 -8.89 -17.05
N ILE A 154 1.75 -8.06 -16.83
CA ILE A 154 2.52 -7.40 -17.89
C ILE A 154 3.22 -8.43 -18.77
N LEU A 155 3.92 -9.41 -18.21
CA LEU A 155 4.60 -10.46 -18.95
C LEU A 155 3.62 -11.25 -19.82
N LYS A 156 2.48 -11.64 -19.26
CA LYS A 156 1.40 -12.31 -19.99
C LYS A 156 0.85 -11.46 -21.14
N MET A 157 0.58 -10.16 -20.91
CA MET A 157 0.05 -9.26 -21.95
C MET A 157 1.09 -8.94 -23.03
N SER A 158 2.37 -8.99 -22.70
CA SER A 158 3.48 -8.95 -23.67
C SER A 158 3.65 -10.25 -24.43
N GLY A 159 2.96 -11.34 -24.04
CA GLY A 159 3.03 -12.64 -24.71
C GLY A 159 4.22 -13.50 -24.27
N ILE A 160 4.79 -13.20 -23.12
CA ILE A 160 5.92 -13.93 -22.54
C ILE A 160 5.38 -14.99 -21.58
N ALA A 161 5.66 -16.24 -21.89
CA ALA A 161 5.30 -17.36 -21.02
C ALA A 161 6.25 -17.46 -19.82
N ASP A 162 5.73 -17.96 -18.71
CA ASP A 162 6.46 -18.05 -17.43
C ASP A 162 7.80 -18.80 -17.53
N GLU A 163 7.85 -19.83 -18.39
CA GLU A 163 9.03 -20.67 -18.59
C GLU A 163 10.16 -19.96 -19.35
N LEU A 164 9.86 -18.82 -19.97
CA LEU A 164 10.85 -18.04 -20.73
C LEU A 164 11.66 -17.06 -19.87
N ILE A 165 11.31 -16.90 -18.60
CA ILE A 165 11.99 -16.00 -17.66
C ILE A 165 12.36 -16.77 -16.39
N ASN A 166 13.57 -16.55 -15.88
CA ASN A 166 13.95 -17.02 -14.56
C ASN A 166 13.41 -16.04 -13.51
N LYS A 167 12.14 -16.26 -13.09
CA LYS A 167 11.48 -15.41 -12.08
C LYS A 167 12.02 -15.70 -10.69
N VAL A 168 12.33 -14.65 -9.92
CA VAL A 168 12.71 -14.70 -8.52
C VAL A 168 11.86 -13.73 -7.70
N ASN A 169 11.52 -14.12 -6.48
CA ASN A 169 10.77 -13.26 -5.56
C ASN A 169 11.71 -12.67 -4.51
N MET A 170 11.73 -11.37 -4.37
CA MET A 170 12.44 -10.64 -3.34
C MET A 170 11.82 -9.25 -3.14
N ASP A 171 12.10 -8.62 -2.01
CA ASP A 171 11.71 -7.25 -1.75
C ASP A 171 12.52 -6.25 -2.60
N TYR A 172 12.08 -4.98 -2.60
CA TYR A 172 12.71 -3.96 -3.44
C TYR A 172 14.16 -3.67 -3.05
N THR A 173 14.48 -3.72 -1.76
CA THR A 173 15.82 -3.43 -1.24
C THR A 173 16.81 -4.53 -1.66
N GLU A 174 16.42 -5.79 -1.53
CA GLU A 174 17.21 -6.92 -2.00
C GLU A 174 17.35 -6.91 -3.53
N ALA A 175 16.26 -6.66 -4.26
CA ALA A 175 16.26 -6.59 -5.71
C ALA A 175 17.20 -5.50 -6.25
N ALA A 176 17.17 -4.29 -5.66
CA ALA A 176 18.07 -3.20 -6.03
C ALA A 176 19.55 -3.57 -5.78
N ALA A 177 19.86 -4.16 -4.63
CA ALA A 177 21.21 -4.60 -4.31
C ALA A 177 21.72 -5.68 -5.29
N LYS A 178 20.88 -6.65 -5.64
CA LYS A 178 21.21 -7.72 -6.59
C LYS A 178 21.35 -7.21 -8.03
N LEU A 179 20.48 -6.27 -8.44
CA LEU A 179 20.62 -5.62 -9.76
C LEU A 179 21.96 -4.88 -9.88
N LYS A 180 22.31 -4.08 -8.86
CA LYS A 180 23.59 -3.37 -8.80
C LYS A 180 24.79 -4.31 -8.92
N ASN A 181 24.74 -5.46 -8.24
CA ASN A 181 25.81 -6.45 -8.26
C ASN A 181 25.84 -7.31 -9.55
N GLY A 182 24.79 -7.27 -10.37
CA GLY A 182 24.64 -8.10 -11.56
C GLY A 182 24.19 -9.53 -11.29
N ASP A 183 23.62 -9.78 -10.11
CA ASP A 183 23.06 -11.09 -9.73
C ASP A 183 21.68 -11.34 -10.35
N ILE A 184 20.98 -10.24 -10.73
CA ILE A 184 19.75 -10.27 -11.52
C ILE A 184 19.85 -9.26 -12.67
N ASP A 185 19.04 -9.44 -13.72
CA ASP A 185 19.05 -8.60 -14.92
C ASP A 185 18.04 -7.45 -14.85
N ALA A 186 16.91 -7.66 -14.15
CA ALA A 186 15.85 -6.67 -13.99
C ALA A 186 15.06 -6.90 -12.71
N PHE A 187 14.34 -5.87 -12.26
CA PHE A 187 13.31 -6.04 -11.26
C PHE A 187 12.09 -5.16 -11.54
N PHE A 188 10.92 -5.70 -11.16
CA PHE A 188 9.66 -4.96 -11.13
C PHE A 188 9.48 -4.27 -9.78
N CYS A 189 8.94 -3.04 -9.82
CA CYS A 189 8.59 -2.25 -8.65
C CYS A 189 7.29 -1.49 -8.95
N THR A 190 6.18 -1.86 -8.31
CA THR A 190 4.92 -1.11 -8.40
C THR A 190 4.78 -0.25 -7.17
N ALA A 191 5.01 1.05 -7.34
CA ALA A 191 4.96 2.03 -6.27
C ALA A 191 4.75 3.44 -6.84
N GLY A 192 4.46 4.41 -5.99
CA GLY A 192 4.44 5.81 -6.41
C GLY A 192 5.78 6.25 -6.99
N THR A 193 5.76 7.12 -7.99
CA THR A 193 6.97 7.64 -8.64
C THR A 193 7.81 8.46 -7.67
N ARG A 194 9.11 8.42 -7.84
CA ARG A 194 10.18 8.73 -6.89
C ARG A 194 10.24 7.72 -5.74
N THR A 195 10.06 6.44 -6.07
CA THR A 195 10.29 5.36 -5.10
C THR A 195 11.69 5.44 -4.54
N GLY A 196 11.83 5.52 -3.22
CA GLY A 196 13.10 5.79 -2.55
C GLY A 196 14.20 4.79 -2.88
N VAL A 197 13.87 3.50 -3.03
CA VAL A 197 14.84 2.46 -3.40
C VAL A 197 15.40 2.65 -4.81
N ILE A 198 14.57 3.06 -5.77
CA ILE A 198 15.02 3.33 -7.15
C ILE A 198 15.82 4.64 -7.18
N GLU A 199 15.38 5.65 -6.45
CA GLU A 199 16.12 6.92 -6.32
C GLU A 199 17.53 6.70 -5.73
N GLN A 200 17.64 5.88 -4.67
CA GLN A 200 18.94 5.54 -4.10
C GLN A 200 19.79 4.73 -5.07
N LEU A 201 19.21 3.71 -5.72
CA LEU A 201 19.92 2.89 -6.71
C LEU A 201 20.46 3.73 -7.87
N SER A 202 19.67 4.69 -8.39
CA SER A 202 20.09 5.56 -9.51
C SER A 202 21.30 6.46 -9.19
N LYS A 203 21.56 6.70 -7.90
CA LYS A 203 22.75 7.44 -7.43
C LYS A 203 23.99 6.56 -7.32
N GLU A 204 23.81 5.25 -7.26
CA GLU A 204 24.87 4.26 -7.01
C GLU A 204 25.24 3.45 -8.27
N CYS A 205 24.32 3.36 -9.23
CA CYS A 205 24.45 2.57 -10.44
C CYS A 205 23.64 3.23 -11.56
N ASP A 206 24.19 3.29 -12.76
CA ASP A 206 23.46 3.78 -13.93
C ASP A 206 22.33 2.80 -14.29
N ILE A 207 21.10 3.26 -14.19
CA ILE A 207 19.88 2.47 -14.45
C ILE A 207 19.06 3.05 -15.60
N SER A 208 18.23 2.20 -16.18
CA SER A 208 17.16 2.58 -17.11
C SER A 208 15.84 2.01 -16.65
N LEU A 209 14.76 2.70 -16.97
CA LEU A 209 13.40 2.17 -16.86
C LEU A 209 12.90 1.73 -18.23
N ILE A 210 12.24 0.58 -18.29
CA ILE A 210 11.67 0.02 -19.53
C ILE A 210 10.25 0.53 -19.72
N SER A 211 9.99 1.16 -20.87
CA SER A 211 8.62 1.48 -21.30
C SER A 211 7.87 0.23 -21.76
N LEU A 212 6.59 0.18 -21.43
CA LEU A 212 5.67 -0.77 -22.06
C LEU A 212 5.27 -0.25 -23.44
N ASP A 213 5.18 -1.14 -24.43
CA ASP A 213 4.68 -0.78 -25.75
C ASP A 213 3.16 -0.54 -25.73
N ASP A 214 2.63 0.19 -26.72
CA ASP A 214 1.21 0.51 -26.81
C ASP A 214 0.33 -0.72 -26.89
N LYS A 215 0.80 -1.82 -27.49
CA LYS A 215 0.04 -3.07 -27.59
C LYS A 215 -0.11 -3.74 -26.22
N CYS A 216 0.93 -3.74 -25.39
CA CYS A 216 0.86 -4.24 -24.04
C CYS A 216 -0.08 -3.35 -23.19
N ILE A 217 0.05 -2.03 -23.28
CA ILE A 217 -0.82 -1.06 -22.61
C ILE A 217 -2.28 -1.30 -22.98
N ASP A 218 -2.62 -1.37 -24.26
CA ASP A 218 -4.00 -1.56 -24.74
C ASP A 218 -4.60 -2.86 -24.20
N LYS A 219 -3.82 -3.95 -24.18
CA LYS A 219 -4.26 -5.22 -23.60
C LYS A 219 -4.46 -5.13 -22.07
N MET A 220 -3.55 -4.44 -21.37
CA MET A 220 -3.67 -4.22 -19.92
C MET A 220 -4.96 -3.46 -19.60
N LEU A 221 -5.21 -2.33 -20.27
CA LEU A 221 -6.40 -1.50 -20.06
C LEU A 221 -7.70 -2.24 -20.44
N SER A 222 -7.65 -3.11 -21.43
CA SER A 222 -8.81 -3.93 -21.83
C SER A 222 -9.12 -5.06 -20.86
N ALA A 223 -8.09 -5.63 -20.23
CA ALA A 223 -8.23 -6.78 -19.33
C ALA A 223 -8.45 -6.38 -17.87
N TYR A 224 -7.93 -5.22 -17.44
CA TYR A 224 -7.90 -4.77 -16.06
C TYR A 224 -8.45 -3.34 -15.95
N SER A 225 -9.73 -3.21 -15.65
CA SER A 225 -10.48 -1.94 -15.67
C SER A 225 -10.01 -0.88 -14.67
N LEU A 226 -9.25 -1.28 -13.64
CA LEU A 226 -8.69 -0.36 -12.62
C LEU A 226 -7.23 0.02 -12.92
N CYS A 227 -6.68 -0.43 -14.05
CA CYS A 227 -5.41 0.06 -14.57
C CYS A 227 -5.62 1.30 -15.43
N GLU A 228 -4.65 2.21 -15.40
CA GLU A 228 -4.60 3.39 -16.26
C GLU A 228 -3.24 3.47 -16.98
N LYS A 229 -3.20 4.10 -18.17
CA LYS A 229 -1.93 4.45 -18.80
C LYS A 229 -1.26 5.53 -17.97
N TYR A 230 0.00 5.29 -17.60
CA TYR A 230 0.77 6.20 -16.75
C TYR A 230 2.08 6.59 -17.42
N THR A 231 2.50 7.83 -17.25
CA THR A 231 3.79 8.33 -17.71
C THR A 231 4.63 8.74 -16.52
N ILE A 232 5.82 8.13 -16.39
CA ILE A 232 6.85 8.57 -15.45
C ILE A 232 7.65 9.65 -16.15
N PRO A 233 7.60 10.92 -15.69
CA PRO A 233 8.27 12.02 -16.37
C PRO A 233 9.79 11.87 -16.42
N ALA A 234 10.41 12.36 -17.48
CA ALA A 234 11.86 12.51 -17.56
C ALA A 234 12.40 13.26 -16.33
N GLY A 235 13.57 12.88 -15.86
CA GLY A 235 14.20 13.47 -14.68
C GLY A 235 13.59 13.04 -13.33
N THR A 236 12.70 12.05 -13.32
CA THR A 236 12.20 11.46 -12.07
C THR A 236 13.32 10.80 -11.28
N TYR A 237 14.23 10.10 -11.95
CA TYR A 237 15.42 9.49 -11.36
C TYR A 237 16.69 10.01 -12.04
N GLN A 238 17.82 9.89 -11.36
CA GLN A 238 19.12 10.29 -11.93
C GLN A 238 19.41 9.48 -13.18
N GLY A 239 19.74 10.15 -14.29
CA GLY A 239 20.06 9.52 -15.57
C GLY A 239 18.84 9.08 -16.41
N GLN A 240 17.62 9.35 -15.96
CA GLN A 240 16.41 9.13 -16.74
C GLN A 240 16.10 10.38 -17.58
N ASP A 241 16.54 10.41 -18.83
CA ASP A 241 16.44 11.59 -19.70
C ASP A 241 15.17 11.64 -20.55
N ALA A 242 14.36 10.58 -20.53
CA ALA A 242 13.12 10.47 -21.30
C ALA A 242 11.93 10.04 -20.43
N ASP A 243 10.73 10.37 -20.89
CA ASP A 243 9.50 9.86 -20.31
C ASP A 243 9.43 8.34 -20.49
N VAL A 244 8.87 7.66 -19.46
CA VAL A 244 8.64 6.21 -19.49
C VAL A 244 7.15 5.93 -19.42
N THR A 245 6.62 5.26 -20.44
CA THR A 245 5.21 4.84 -20.48
C THR A 245 5.04 3.50 -19.79
N THR A 246 4.07 3.43 -18.89
CA THR A 246 3.74 2.22 -18.14
C THR A 246 2.26 2.18 -17.77
N ILE A 247 1.87 1.28 -16.87
CA ILE A 247 0.56 1.26 -16.24
C ILE A 247 0.61 1.87 -14.84
N GLY A 248 -0.50 2.50 -14.44
CA GLY A 248 -0.75 3.00 -13.10
C GLY A 248 -1.92 2.27 -12.46
N ILE A 249 -1.86 2.11 -11.14
CA ILE A 249 -2.90 1.47 -10.32
C ILE A 249 -3.06 2.30 -9.05
N LYS A 250 -4.29 2.54 -8.59
CA LYS A 250 -4.52 3.27 -7.34
C LYS A 250 -4.13 2.44 -6.12
N ALA A 251 -3.41 3.07 -5.18
CA ALA A 251 -3.26 2.57 -3.82
C ALA A 251 -4.52 2.97 -3.02
N VAL A 252 -5.08 2.04 -2.26
CA VAL A 252 -6.30 2.23 -1.48
C VAL A 252 -6.05 1.87 -0.03
N LEU A 253 -6.41 2.77 0.89
CA LEU A 253 -6.48 2.46 2.31
C LEU A 253 -7.78 1.70 2.58
N ILE A 254 -7.66 0.56 3.24
CA ILE A 254 -8.77 -0.27 3.71
C ILE A 254 -8.71 -0.44 5.22
N ALA A 255 -9.86 -0.69 5.83
CA ALA A 255 -10.01 -0.93 7.26
C ALA A 255 -10.88 -2.15 7.52
N ARG A 256 -10.67 -2.82 8.66
CA ARG A 256 -11.59 -3.86 9.13
C ARG A 256 -12.97 -3.26 9.35
N GLN A 257 -13.98 -3.93 8.79
CA GLN A 257 -15.38 -3.52 8.89
C GLN A 257 -15.90 -3.44 10.34
N SER A 258 -15.26 -4.14 11.28
CA SER A 258 -15.67 -4.16 12.69
C SER A 258 -15.11 -3.02 13.54
N LEU A 259 -14.27 -2.14 12.97
CA LEU A 259 -13.85 -0.92 13.66
C LEU A 259 -15.04 0.04 13.79
N SER A 260 -15.06 0.86 14.84
CA SER A 260 -16.16 1.82 15.02
C SER A 260 -16.11 2.96 14.00
N ASP A 261 -17.26 3.49 13.66
CA ASP A 261 -17.41 4.59 12.72
C ASP A 261 -16.62 5.83 13.18
N ASP A 262 -16.63 6.12 14.48
CA ASP A 262 -15.86 7.25 15.04
C ASP A 262 -14.34 7.10 14.80
N VAL A 263 -13.80 5.89 14.99
CA VAL A 263 -12.36 5.63 14.73
C VAL A 263 -12.05 5.82 13.24
N ILE A 264 -12.84 5.24 12.35
CA ILE A 264 -12.57 5.35 10.91
C ILE A 264 -12.84 6.75 10.38
N LYS A 265 -13.79 7.48 10.95
CA LYS A 265 -13.97 8.90 10.63
C LYS A 265 -12.72 9.72 10.99
N ASN A 266 -12.14 9.49 12.19
CA ASN A 266 -10.89 10.16 12.58
C ASN A 266 -9.70 9.70 11.74
N VAL A 267 -9.60 8.40 11.41
CA VAL A 267 -8.61 7.87 10.45
C VAL A 267 -8.71 8.60 9.11
N THR A 268 -9.92 8.83 8.61
CA THR A 268 -10.15 9.54 7.36
C THR A 268 -9.78 11.02 7.47
N ASN A 269 -10.13 11.66 8.60
CA ASN A 269 -9.78 13.06 8.85
C ASN A 269 -8.26 13.29 8.83
N ILE A 270 -7.47 12.43 9.49
CA ILE A 270 -6.01 12.51 9.54
C ILE A 270 -5.41 12.54 8.13
N LEU A 271 -5.94 11.77 7.18
CA LEU A 271 -5.42 11.74 5.80
C LEU A 271 -5.44 13.10 5.12
N TYR A 272 -6.47 13.89 5.37
CA TYR A 272 -6.67 15.17 4.67
C TYR A 272 -6.13 16.36 5.46
N GLU A 273 -6.16 16.32 6.78
CA GLU A 273 -5.58 17.36 7.62
C GLU A 273 -4.05 17.36 7.60
N HIS A 274 -3.43 16.18 7.45
CA HIS A 274 -1.98 15.99 7.43
C HIS A 274 -1.41 15.67 6.04
N ALA A 275 -2.06 16.12 4.98
CA ALA A 275 -1.65 15.87 3.60
C ALA A 275 -0.18 16.24 3.33
N ASP A 276 0.30 17.34 3.89
CA ASP A 276 1.69 17.81 3.73
C ASP A 276 2.69 16.88 4.46
N ASP A 277 2.33 16.31 5.61
CA ASP A 277 3.18 15.36 6.34
C ASP A 277 3.38 14.08 5.52
N PHE A 278 2.31 13.58 4.88
CA PHE A 278 2.40 12.42 4.00
C PHE A 278 3.22 12.72 2.75
N LYS A 279 3.01 13.89 2.13
CA LYS A 279 3.82 14.34 1.00
C LYS A 279 5.29 14.39 1.34
N TYR A 280 5.65 14.95 2.48
CA TYR A 280 7.04 15.02 2.95
C TYR A 280 7.62 13.63 3.22
N ALA A 281 6.89 12.76 3.93
CA ALA A 281 7.36 11.44 4.32
C ALA A 281 7.54 10.47 3.14
N THR A 282 6.71 10.60 2.12
CA THR A 282 6.74 9.71 0.95
C THR A 282 7.55 10.27 -0.21
N SER A 283 7.98 11.53 -0.13
CA SER A 283 8.61 12.27 -1.24
C SER A 283 7.75 12.32 -2.53
N LEU A 284 6.46 12.00 -2.40
CA LEU A 284 5.50 12.08 -3.49
C LEU A 284 4.98 13.51 -3.65
N ASP A 285 4.79 13.92 -4.89
CA ASP A 285 3.97 15.10 -5.19
C ASP A 285 2.48 14.72 -5.15
N ILE A 286 2.03 14.22 -3.99
CA ILE A 286 0.65 13.83 -3.76
C ILE A 286 -0.12 15.06 -3.28
N THR A 287 -1.22 15.35 -3.95
CA THR A 287 -2.24 16.22 -3.41
C THR A 287 -3.38 15.32 -2.92
N PHE A 288 -3.51 15.15 -1.62
CA PHE A 288 -4.67 14.47 -1.05
C PHE A 288 -5.89 15.36 -1.26
N ASN A 289 -6.63 15.09 -2.34
CA ASN A 289 -7.86 15.81 -2.67
C ASN A 289 -9.05 14.95 -2.23
N VAL A 290 -9.78 15.42 -1.25
CA VAL A 290 -10.97 14.72 -0.74
C VAL A 290 -11.99 14.39 -1.85
N LYS A 291 -12.04 15.18 -2.94
CA LYS A 291 -12.92 14.93 -4.08
C LYS A 291 -12.51 13.71 -4.91
N GLU A 292 -11.27 13.27 -4.79
CA GLU A 292 -10.72 12.12 -5.50
C GLU A 292 -10.68 10.86 -4.65
N ALA A 293 -11.14 10.94 -3.42
CA ALA A 293 -11.08 9.86 -2.43
C ALA A 293 -11.75 8.54 -2.87
N ALA A 294 -12.70 8.60 -3.79
CA ALA A 294 -13.40 7.45 -4.33
C ALA A 294 -12.88 6.98 -5.70
N ASN A 295 -11.92 7.70 -6.31
CA ASN A 295 -11.43 7.37 -7.64
C ASN A 295 -10.70 6.01 -7.65
N GLY A 296 -11.13 5.11 -8.54
CA GLY A 296 -10.56 3.77 -8.65
C GLY A 296 -10.94 2.83 -7.50
N VAL A 297 -11.99 3.13 -6.74
CA VAL A 297 -12.52 2.26 -5.68
C VAL A 297 -13.93 1.82 -6.06
N ASP A 298 -14.10 0.51 -6.25
CA ASP A 298 -15.37 -0.13 -6.67
C ASP A 298 -15.98 -1.04 -5.60
N ILE A 299 -15.43 -1.02 -4.40
CA ILE A 299 -15.98 -1.73 -3.23
C ILE A 299 -16.62 -0.73 -2.24
N PRO A 300 -17.54 -1.19 -1.36
CA PRO A 300 -18.13 -0.30 -0.38
C PRO A 300 -17.12 0.32 0.60
N PHE A 301 -17.34 1.58 0.90
CA PHE A 301 -16.60 2.31 1.92
C PHE A 301 -17.09 1.96 3.33
N HIS A 302 -16.22 2.09 4.30
CA HIS A 302 -16.57 2.00 5.72
C HIS A 302 -17.52 3.15 6.09
N SER A 303 -18.54 2.86 6.92
CA SER A 303 -19.54 3.85 7.33
C SER A 303 -18.92 5.11 7.91
N GLY A 304 -17.91 4.99 8.79
CA GLY A 304 -17.20 6.15 9.34
C GLY A 304 -16.47 6.99 8.29
N ALA A 305 -15.90 6.37 7.25
CA ALA A 305 -15.33 7.11 6.12
C ALA A 305 -16.42 7.79 5.28
N ALA A 306 -17.53 7.09 5.02
CA ALA A 306 -18.67 7.64 4.30
C ALA A 306 -19.31 8.84 5.02
N ASP A 307 -19.37 8.82 6.34
CA ASP A 307 -19.82 9.95 7.16
C ASP A 307 -18.92 11.17 6.98
N TYR A 308 -17.58 10.96 7.05
CA TYR A 308 -16.62 12.04 6.77
C TYR A 308 -16.83 12.65 5.38
N TYR A 309 -16.95 11.82 4.35
CA TYR A 309 -17.15 12.29 2.97
C TYR A 309 -18.48 13.01 2.79
N THR A 310 -19.55 12.53 3.43
CA THR A 310 -20.87 13.17 3.39
C THR A 310 -20.83 14.59 3.98
N GLU A 311 -20.10 14.79 5.08
CA GLU A 311 -19.89 16.12 5.69
C GLU A 311 -19.13 17.07 4.77
N HIS A 312 -18.32 16.54 3.84
CA HIS A 312 -17.60 17.29 2.81
C HIS A 312 -18.33 17.34 1.45
N GLY A 313 -19.61 16.92 1.40
CA GLY A 313 -20.44 16.96 0.20
C GLY A 313 -20.10 15.93 -0.87
N ILE A 314 -19.42 14.84 -0.49
CA ILE A 314 -18.97 13.77 -1.38
C ILE A 314 -19.79 12.52 -1.11
N LYS A 315 -20.24 11.86 -2.18
CA LYS A 315 -20.91 10.57 -2.10
C LYS A 315 -19.95 9.46 -2.47
N VAL A 316 -19.90 8.42 -1.61
CA VAL A 316 -19.14 7.19 -1.85
C VAL A 316 -20.07 5.98 -1.82
N LEU A 317 -19.62 4.85 -2.37
CA LEU A 317 -20.37 3.58 -2.33
C LEU A 317 -20.37 3.04 -0.90
N THR A 318 -21.55 2.68 -0.36
CA THR A 318 -21.70 2.18 1.02
C THR A 318 -22.27 0.75 1.11
N GLU A 319 -22.90 0.25 0.02
CA GLU A 319 -23.54 -1.08 -0.06
C GLU A 319 -23.11 -1.82 -1.35
#